data_5ac584b003f50b14f722728b7186f975
#
_entry.id   5ac584b003f50b14f722728b7186f975
#
_cell.length_a   1.000
_cell.length_b   1.000
_cell.length_c   1.000
_cell.angle_alpha   90.00
_cell.angle_beta   90.00
_cell.angle_gamma   90.00
#
_symmetry.space_group_name_H-M   'P 1'
#
loop_
_entity.id
_entity.type
_entity.pdbx_description
1 polymer ?
#
loop_
_entity_poly.entity_id
_entity_poly.type
_entity_poly.pdbx_seq_one_letter_code
_entity_poly.pdbx_strand_id
1 'polypeptide(L)'
;NNRSQLKKTEDNTLIIDAYNANPTSMMAALQNFRNMTVPHKMLILGDMRELGAESPAEHQKIVDYIKESGFEKVWLVGELFAASEHSFKTYANAQEVIKDLQANKPKGYTILIKGSNGIKLSSTVEYL
;
A
#
# COMPACT_ATOMS: atom_id res chain seq x y z
N ASN A 1 11.93 -15.20 -1.96
CA ASN A 1 11.26 -15.63 -3.11
C ASN A 1 10.65 -14.48 -3.89
N ASN A 2 9.95 -14.76 -4.91
CA ASN A 2 9.64 -13.77 -5.93
C ASN A 2 8.25 -13.18 -5.83
N ARG A 3 7.86 -12.77 -4.66
CA ARG A 3 6.56 -12.14 -4.48
C ARG A 3 6.54 -10.69 -4.93
N SER A 4 7.72 -10.05 -4.93
CA SER A 4 7.82 -8.66 -5.38
C SER A 4 8.13 -8.60 -6.86
N GLN A 5 7.42 -7.74 -7.58
CA GLN A 5 7.63 -7.53 -9.00
C GLN A 5 7.78 -6.05 -9.27
N LEU A 6 8.73 -5.71 -10.14
CA LEU A 6 8.86 -4.35 -10.63
C LEU A 6 8.19 -4.26 -11.99
N LYS A 7 7.30 -3.29 -12.16
CA LYS A 7 6.58 -3.13 -13.42
C LYS A 7 6.49 -1.66 -13.78
N LYS A 8 6.93 -1.32 -14.98
CA LYS A 8 6.74 0.03 -15.49
C LYS A 8 5.48 0.09 -16.32
N THR A 9 4.66 1.10 -16.05
CA THR A 9 3.49 1.39 -16.86
C THR A 9 3.75 2.69 -17.61
N GLU A 10 2.77 3.12 -18.39
CA GLU A 10 2.90 4.38 -19.11
C GLU A 10 3.11 5.56 -18.15
N ASP A 11 2.46 5.52 -16.98
CA ASP A 11 2.42 6.68 -16.09
C ASP A 11 3.18 6.50 -14.79
N ASN A 12 3.51 5.27 -14.38
CA ASN A 12 4.08 5.00 -13.06
C ASN A 12 5.08 3.85 -13.10
N THR A 13 5.84 3.73 -12.02
CA THR A 13 6.70 2.55 -11.79
C THR A 13 6.15 1.85 -10.55
N LEU A 14 5.84 0.56 -10.68
CA LEU A 14 5.15 -0.18 -9.64
C LEU A 14 6.07 -1.22 -9.01
N ILE A 15 6.04 -1.29 -7.68
CA ILE A 15 6.63 -2.39 -6.93
C ILE A 15 5.45 -3.17 -6.36
N ILE A 16 5.17 -4.31 -6.97
CA ILE A 16 3.96 -5.08 -6.67
C ILE A 16 4.32 -6.21 -5.71
N ASP A 17 3.79 -6.16 -4.51
CA ASP A 17 4.03 -7.14 -3.47
C ASP A 17 2.69 -7.46 -2.80
N ALA A 18 1.73 -7.93 -3.60
CA ALA A 18 0.34 -8.08 -3.18
C ALA A 18 -0.07 -9.53 -2.94
N TYR A 19 0.92 -10.43 -2.82
CA TYR A 19 0.61 -11.84 -2.58
C TYR A 19 0.21 -12.07 -1.13
N ASN A 20 0.94 -11.49 -0.20
CA ASN A 20 0.68 -11.67 1.22
C ASN A 20 1.28 -10.51 2.00
N ALA A 21 0.70 -10.21 3.16
CA ALA A 21 1.21 -9.14 4.00
C ALA A 21 0.99 -9.52 5.47
N ASN A 22 2.06 -9.43 6.24
CA ASN A 22 2.01 -9.57 7.68
C ASN A 22 2.86 -8.44 8.26
N PRO A 23 2.83 -8.23 9.60
CA PRO A 23 3.54 -7.08 10.16
C PRO A 23 5.03 -7.04 9.83
N THR A 24 5.71 -8.19 9.86
CA THR A 24 7.13 -8.25 9.57
C THR A 24 7.43 -7.91 8.12
N SER A 25 6.71 -8.54 7.18
CA SER A 25 6.95 -8.30 5.76
C SER A 25 6.54 -6.90 5.34
N MET A 26 5.48 -6.36 5.94
CA MET A 26 5.04 -5.01 5.65
C MET A 26 6.09 -4.00 6.10
N MET A 27 6.60 -4.14 7.32
CA MET A 27 7.61 -3.22 7.82
C MET A 27 8.89 -3.29 7.00
N ALA A 28 9.32 -4.50 6.64
CA ALA A 28 10.51 -4.67 5.82
C ALA A 28 10.36 -4.01 4.46
N ALA A 29 9.21 -4.18 3.82
CA ALA A 29 8.96 -3.56 2.52
C ALA A 29 8.97 -2.04 2.62
N LEU A 30 8.37 -1.49 3.68
CA LEU A 30 8.33 -0.05 3.86
C LEU A 30 9.72 0.52 4.13
N GLN A 31 10.53 -0.17 4.93
CA GLN A 31 11.89 0.27 5.20
C GLN A 31 12.73 0.27 3.92
N ASN A 32 12.62 -0.80 3.13
CA ASN A 32 13.33 -0.86 1.86
C ASN A 32 12.90 0.25 0.91
N PHE A 33 11.60 0.49 0.83
CA PHE A 33 11.07 1.51 -0.07
C PHE A 33 11.49 2.91 0.38
N ARG A 34 11.45 3.15 1.69
CA ARG A 34 11.88 4.44 2.24
C ARG A 34 13.33 4.74 1.87
N ASN A 35 14.17 3.70 1.82
CA ASN A 35 15.60 3.87 1.54
C ASN A 35 15.94 3.90 0.05
N MET A 36 14.99 3.65 -0.83
CA MET A 36 15.25 3.73 -2.26
C MET A 36 15.48 5.17 -2.70
N THR A 37 16.39 5.36 -3.65
CA THR A 37 16.68 6.67 -4.19
C THR A 37 15.85 6.88 -5.46
N VAL A 38 14.59 7.20 -5.27
CA VAL A 38 13.66 7.52 -6.36
C VAL A 38 12.79 8.69 -5.92
N PRO A 39 12.37 9.55 -6.86
CA PRO A 39 11.48 10.65 -6.53
C PRO A 39 10.03 10.17 -6.44
N HIS A 40 9.18 10.95 -5.81
CA HIS A 40 7.73 10.80 -5.82
C HIS A 40 7.28 9.40 -5.41
N LYS A 41 7.51 9.06 -4.14
CA LYS A 41 7.12 7.77 -3.59
C LYS A 41 5.67 7.79 -3.15
N MET A 42 4.91 6.76 -3.56
CA MET A 42 3.52 6.59 -3.20
C MET A 42 3.30 5.19 -2.64
N LEU A 43 2.40 5.07 -1.68
CA LEU A 43 2.00 3.79 -1.10
C LEU A 43 0.55 3.49 -1.43
N ILE A 44 0.27 2.24 -1.78
CA ILE A 44 -1.08 1.68 -1.80
C ILE A 44 -1.00 0.41 -0.96
N LEU A 45 -1.44 0.51 0.29
CA LEU A 45 -1.31 -0.58 1.25
C LEU A 45 -2.68 -1.10 1.66
N GLY A 46 -2.81 -2.40 1.70
CA GLY A 46 -4.05 -3.05 2.12
C GLY A 46 -3.92 -3.70 3.48
N ASP A 47 -5.05 -3.97 4.10
CA ASP A 47 -5.12 -4.59 5.41
C ASP A 47 -4.28 -5.85 5.50
N MET A 48 -3.71 -6.06 6.69
CA MET A 48 -3.05 -7.30 7.05
C MET A 48 -4.09 -8.16 7.78
N ARG A 49 -4.43 -9.30 7.19
CA ARG A 49 -5.49 -10.15 7.72
C ARG A 49 -4.96 -11.22 8.67
N GLU A 50 -5.86 -11.80 9.42
CA GLU A 50 -5.60 -12.95 10.28
C GLU A 50 -4.66 -12.66 11.44
N LEU A 51 -4.68 -11.42 11.93
CA LEU A 51 -3.87 -11.02 13.08
C LEU A 51 -4.63 -11.15 14.41
N GLY A 52 -5.93 -11.39 14.35
CA GLY A 52 -6.72 -11.54 15.55
C GLY A 52 -6.71 -10.30 16.42
N ALA A 53 -6.59 -10.48 17.72
CA ALA A 53 -6.65 -9.37 18.68
C ALA A 53 -5.51 -8.38 18.52
N GLU A 54 -4.42 -8.76 17.88
CA GLU A 54 -3.27 -7.88 17.71
C GLU A 54 -3.42 -6.94 16.51
N SER A 55 -4.47 -7.12 15.71
CA SER A 55 -4.64 -6.37 14.48
C SER A 55 -4.62 -4.84 14.68
N PRO A 56 -5.36 -4.28 15.66
CA PRO A 56 -5.34 -2.81 15.80
C PRO A 56 -3.95 -2.27 16.10
N ALA A 57 -3.21 -2.92 17.00
CA ALA A 57 -1.88 -2.45 17.37
C ALA A 57 -0.90 -2.56 16.21
N GLU A 58 -0.98 -3.66 15.45
CA GLU A 58 -0.06 -3.86 14.34
C GLU A 58 -0.33 -2.88 13.20
N HIS A 59 -1.61 -2.63 12.90
CA HIS A 59 -1.93 -1.63 11.87
C HIS A 59 -1.50 -0.24 12.31
N GLN A 60 -1.69 0.10 13.60
CA GLN A 60 -1.27 1.40 14.09
C GLN A 60 0.24 1.57 14.02
N LYS A 61 0.99 0.51 14.30
CA LYS A 61 2.45 0.57 14.22
C LYS A 61 2.91 0.89 12.79
N ILE A 62 2.29 0.27 11.80
CA ILE A 62 2.60 0.56 10.40
C ILE A 62 2.26 2.01 10.06
N VAL A 63 1.08 2.46 10.47
CA VAL A 63 0.65 3.84 10.21
C VAL A 63 1.60 4.84 10.85
N ASP A 64 2.04 4.58 12.09
CA ASP A 64 2.96 5.47 12.77
C ASP A 64 4.30 5.57 12.03
N TYR A 65 4.78 4.44 11.51
CA TYR A 65 6.01 4.45 10.71
C TYR A 65 5.84 5.28 9.46
N ILE A 66 4.69 5.14 8.79
CA ILE A 66 4.41 5.89 7.56
C ILE A 66 4.37 7.39 7.85
N LYS A 67 3.78 7.79 8.99
CA LYS A 67 3.69 9.20 9.37
C LYS A 67 5.05 9.86 9.45
N GLU A 68 6.07 9.14 9.88
CA GLU A 68 7.41 9.73 10.05
C GLU A 68 8.31 9.54 8.84
N SER A 69 7.83 8.87 7.79
CA SER A 69 8.67 8.47 6.67
C SER A 69 8.68 9.46 5.49
N GLY A 70 7.71 10.35 5.41
CA GLY A 70 7.70 11.37 4.38
C GLY A 70 7.32 10.88 2.98
N PHE A 71 6.57 9.78 2.86
CA PHE A 71 6.06 9.37 1.56
C PHE A 71 5.11 10.44 1.03
N GLU A 72 5.21 10.71 -0.26
CA GLU A 72 4.50 11.84 -0.86
C GLU A 72 3.00 11.62 -0.94
N LYS A 73 2.56 10.39 -1.19
CA LYS A 73 1.15 10.07 -1.30
C LYS A 73 0.90 8.70 -0.67
N VAL A 74 -0.13 8.60 0.16
CA VAL A 74 -0.43 7.36 0.88
C VAL A 74 -1.91 7.04 0.73
N TRP A 75 -2.22 5.87 0.20
CA TRP A 75 -3.56 5.32 0.13
C TRP A 75 -3.62 4.04 0.93
N LEU A 76 -4.57 3.95 1.86
CA LEU A 76 -4.76 2.77 2.70
C LEU A 76 -6.09 2.12 2.35
N VAL A 77 -6.09 0.81 2.22
CA VAL A 77 -7.25 0.07 1.69
C VAL A 77 -7.70 -0.97 2.70
N GLY A 78 -8.96 -0.87 3.12
CA GLY A 78 -9.57 -1.82 4.05
C GLY A 78 -9.94 -1.19 5.37
N GLU A 79 -10.85 -1.87 6.08
CA GLU A 79 -11.41 -1.34 7.32
C GLU A 79 -10.42 -1.35 8.47
N LEU A 80 -9.42 -2.24 8.44
CA LEU A 80 -8.48 -2.34 9.55
C LEU A 80 -7.53 -1.15 9.57
N PHE A 81 -7.01 -0.75 8.40
CA PHE A 81 -6.25 0.50 8.33
C PHE A 81 -7.14 1.71 8.60
N ALA A 82 -8.37 1.68 8.11
CA ALA A 82 -9.28 2.81 8.31
C ALA A 82 -9.57 3.05 9.79
N ALA A 83 -9.52 2.01 10.61
CA ALA A 83 -9.77 2.11 12.05
C ALA A 83 -8.56 2.64 12.82
N SER A 84 -7.40 2.75 12.19
CA SER A 84 -6.20 3.30 12.83
C SER A 84 -6.29 4.82 12.90
N GLU A 85 -5.48 5.41 13.78
CA GLU A 85 -5.44 6.87 13.93
C GLU A 85 -4.51 7.50 12.90
N HIS A 86 -5.09 8.17 11.90
CA HIS A 86 -4.31 8.87 10.86
C HIS A 86 -5.25 9.75 10.04
N SER A 87 -4.65 10.57 9.18
CA SER A 87 -5.40 11.40 8.25
C SER A 87 -5.12 11.03 6.78
N PHE A 88 -4.54 9.88 6.53
CA PHE A 88 -4.29 9.42 5.16
C PHE A 88 -5.61 9.04 4.48
N LYS A 89 -5.61 9.07 3.15
CA LYS A 89 -6.78 8.69 2.38
C LYS A 89 -7.02 7.18 2.50
N THR A 90 -8.28 6.80 2.76
CA THR A 90 -8.66 5.41 2.89
C THR A 90 -9.70 5.02 1.86
N TYR A 91 -9.68 3.75 1.48
CA TYR A 91 -10.66 3.16 0.58
C TYR A 91 -11.20 1.91 1.25
N ALA A 92 -12.47 1.63 1.06
CA ALA A 92 -13.07 0.44 1.66
C ALA A 92 -12.50 -0.86 1.09
N ASN A 93 -12.16 -0.85 -0.19
CA ASN A 93 -11.70 -2.06 -0.88
C ASN A 93 -11.00 -1.68 -2.19
N ALA A 94 -10.48 -2.70 -2.89
CA ALA A 94 -9.77 -2.48 -4.16
C ALA A 94 -10.68 -1.89 -5.23
N GLN A 95 -11.97 -2.22 -5.22
CA GLN A 95 -12.89 -1.69 -6.22
C GLN A 95 -13.03 -0.18 -6.11
N GLU A 96 -13.04 0.34 -4.89
CA GLU A 96 -13.09 1.78 -4.69
C GLU A 96 -11.82 2.46 -5.18
N VAL A 97 -10.67 1.80 -5.01
CA VAL A 97 -9.41 2.31 -5.57
C VAL A 97 -9.50 2.39 -7.09
N ILE A 98 -9.97 1.33 -7.73
CA ILE A 98 -10.09 1.29 -9.19
C ILE A 98 -10.99 2.40 -9.69
N LYS A 99 -12.11 2.62 -9.01
CA LYS A 99 -13.04 3.68 -9.39
C LYS A 99 -12.35 5.04 -9.39
N ASP A 100 -11.56 5.32 -8.36
CA ASP A 100 -10.84 6.57 -8.27
C ASP A 100 -9.73 6.67 -9.33
N LEU A 101 -9.04 5.55 -9.60
CA LEU A 101 -8.01 5.53 -10.64
C LEU A 101 -8.57 5.83 -12.03
N GLN A 102 -9.78 5.34 -12.29
CA GLN A 102 -10.43 5.61 -13.57
C GLN A 102 -10.83 7.07 -13.71
N ALA A 103 -11.12 7.73 -12.59
CA ALA A 103 -11.52 9.13 -12.60
C ALA A 103 -10.31 10.05 -12.56
N ASN A 104 -9.25 9.70 -11.80
CA ASN A 104 -8.14 10.63 -11.57
C ASN A 104 -6.89 9.85 -11.16
N LYS A 105 -6.19 9.28 -12.13
CA LYS A 105 -5.01 8.45 -11.88
C LYS A 105 -3.80 9.28 -11.45
N PRO A 106 -3.10 8.91 -10.37
CA PRO A 106 -1.80 9.53 -10.07
C PRO A 106 -0.79 9.15 -11.14
N LYS A 107 0.11 10.08 -11.48
CA LYS A 107 1.10 9.90 -12.54
C LYS A 107 2.46 10.36 -12.06
N GLY A 108 3.50 9.67 -12.52
CA GLY A 108 4.87 10.06 -12.21
C GLY A 108 5.37 9.54 -10.88
N TYR A 109 4.73 8.54 -10.32
CA TYR A 109 5.11 7.98 -9.02
C TYR A 109 5.82 6.65 -9.15
N THR A 110 6.66 6.35 -8.16
CA THR A 110 7.06 4.98 -7.86
C THR A 110 6.16 4.53 -6.72
N ILE A 111 5.43 3.45 -6.93
CA ILE A 111 4.33 3.05 -6.03
C ILE A 111 4.60 1.66 -5.46
N LEU A 112 4.65 1.55 -4.14
CA LEU A 112 4.68 0.25 -3.48
C LEU A 112 3.24 -0.20 -3.22
N ILE A 113 2.89 -1.37 -3.74
CA ILE A 113 1.55 -1.96 -3.62
C ILE A 113 1.68 -3.23 -2.80
N LYS A 114 1.12 -3.23 -1.58
CA LYS A 114 1.25 -4.37 -0.68
C LYS A 114 0.04 -4.50 0.22
N GLY A 115 -0.45 -5.72 0.37
CA GLY A 115 -1.58 -6.01 1.25
C GLY A 115 -1.84 -7.50 1.28
N SER A 116 -2.72 -7.95 2.15
CA SER A 116 -3.10 -9.35 2.19
C SER A 116 -3.77 -9.76 0.87
N ASN A 117 -3.58 -11.02 0.51
CA ASN A 117 -4.12 -11.52 -0.74
C ASN A 117 -5.62 -11.29 -0.87
N GLY A 118 -6.35 -11.40 0.23
CA GLY A 118 -7.80 -11.21 0.23
C GLY A 118 -8.26 -9.80 -0.10
N ILE A 119 -7.37 -8.80 0.04
CA ILE A 119 -7.69 -7.41 -0.35
C ILE A 119 -7.64 -7.25 -1.88
N LYS A 120 -6.87 -8.11 -2.56
CA LYS A 120 -6.81 -8.17 -4.02
C LYS A 120 -6.30 -6.88 -4.66
N LEU A 121 -5.28 -6.28 -4.06
CA LEU A 121 -4.68 -5.06 -4.61
C LEU A 121 -4.04 -5.28 -5.98
N SER A 122 -3.70 -6.53 -6.31
CA SER A 122 -3.17 -6.82 -7.64
C SER A 122 -4.14 -6.43 -8.75
N SER A 123 -5.44 -6.38 -8.43
CA SER A 123 -6.44 -5.97 -9.42
C SER A 123 -6.35 -4.49 -9.80
N THR A 124 -5.65 -3.68 -9.00
CA THR A 124 -5.49 -2.25 -9.29
C THR A 124 -4.39 -1.98 -10.31
N VAL A 125 -3.49 -2.94 -10.50
CA VAL A 125 -2.25 -2.73 -11.26
C VAL A 125 -2.52 -2.29 -12.70
N GLU A 126 -3.50 -2.90 -13.35
CA GLU A 126 -3.77 -2.57 -14.75
C GLU A 126 -4.33 -1.16 -14.93
N TYR A 127 -4.74 -0.51 -13.85
CA TYR A 127 -5.28 0.86 -13.90
C TYR A 127 -4.23 1.90 -13.52
N LEU A 128 -3.03 1.49 -13.24
CA LEU A 128 -1.94 2.38 -12.84
C LEU A 128 -0.93 2.56 -13.97
#